data_3ddc8cc989de8e2af570b855cbb827d1
#
_entry.id   3ddc8cc989de8e2af570b855cbb827d1
#
_cell.length_a   1.000
_cell.length_b   1.000
_cell.length_c   1.000
_cell.angle_alpha   90.00
_cell.angle_beta   90.00
_cell.angle_gamma   90.00
#
_symmetry.space_group_name_H-M   'P 1'
#
loop_
_entity.id
_entity.type
_entity.pdbx_description
1 polymer ?
#
loop_
_entity_poly.entity_id
_entity_poly.type
_entity_poly.pdbx_seq_one_letter_code
_entity_poly.pdbx_strand_id
1 'polypeptide(L)'
;MNLLRPKSISSLILFGFSLVALPLIIALLIATFSVDRLVRQSQSALYQSVLVTHGSQTLAETITAMERNARQYQVLGKKALYDVYDENHAKFVDTAGHLEKLQLEEQQRSRLEELFFIENEIHSALTGPPHDSPETAAAVDSFTDVSRLARQILVDNRDLINREVEAI
;
A
#
# COMPACT_ATOMS: atom_id res chain seq x y z
N MET A 1 -41.04 -23.47 -39.98
CA MET A 1 -39.67 -23.75 -39.55
C MET A 1 -39.57 -25.17 -39.05
N ASN A 2 -39.17 -26.13 -39.91
CA ASN A 2 -39.10 -27.58 -39.61
C ASN A 2 -37.64 -28.02 -39.69
N LEU A 3 -36.84 -27.69 -38.68
CA LEU A 3 -35.38 -27.93 -38.63
C LEU A 3 -34.94 -29.18 -37.86
N LEU A 4 -35.91 -30.00 -37.35
CA LEU A 4 -35.56 -31.12 -36.44
C LEU A 4 -36.25 -32.43 -36.87
N ARG A 5 -36.10 -32.88 -38.15
CA ARG A 5 -36.39 -34.26 -38.51
C ARG A 5 -35.05 -35.00 -38.75
N PRO A 6 -34.57 -35.78 -37.78
CA PRO A 6 -33.37 -36.62 -37.98
C PRO A 6 -33.74 -37.73 -38.98
N LYS A 7 -33.06 -37.73 -40.14
CA LYS A 7 -33.26 -38.69 -41.22
C LYS A 7 -32.45 -39.99 -41.02
N SER A 8 -31.74 -40.16 -39.92
CA SER A 8 -30.92 -41.33 -39.62
C SER A 8 -30.77 -41.49 -38.10
N ILE A 9 -30.70 -42.74 -37.66
CA ILE A 9 -30.46 -43.09 -36.27
C ILE A 9 -29.13 -42.48 -35.74
N SER A 10 -28.13 -42.42 -36.59
CA SER A 10 -26.84 -41.75 -36.30
C SER A 10 -27.00 -40.28 -35.98
N SER A 11 -27.90 -39.54 -36.67
CA SER A 11 -28.18 -38.14 -36.41
C SER A 11 -28.88 -37.92 -35.08
N LEU A 12 -29.76 -38.83 -34.66
CA LEU A 12 -30.43 -38.80 -33.37
C LEU A 12 -29.44 -39.01 -32.21
N ILE A 13 -28.53 -39.95 -32.38
CA ILE A 13 -27.47 -40.21 -31.36
C ILE A 13 -26.52 -39.01 -31.26
N LEU A 14 -26.11 -38.42 -32.39
CA LEU A 14 -25.23 -37.27 -32.42
C LEU A 14 -25.91 -36.08 -31.75
N PHE A 15 -27.18 -35.86 -32.00
CA PHE A 15 -27.96 -34.77 -31.40
C PHE A 15 -28.12 -34.91 -29.88
N GLY A 16 -28.40 -36.17 -29.43
CA GLY A 16 -28.48 -36.47 -28.00
C GLY A 16 -27.15 -36.27 -27.27
N PHE A 17 -26.04 -36.70 -27.90
CA PHE A 17 -24.70 -36.49 -27.35
C PHE A 17 -24.31 -35.03 -27.32
N SER A 18 -24.61 -34.27 -28.37
CA SER A 18 -24.37 -32.83 -28.45
C SER A 18 -25.15 -32.06 -27.39
N LEU A 19 -26.37 -32.44 -27.10
CA LEU A 19 -27.23 -31.81 -26.08
C LEU A 19 -26.64 -31.94 -24.65
N VAL A 20 -25.93 -33.02 -24.37
CA VAL A 20 -25.28 -33.25 -23.07
C VAL A 20 -23.86 -32.67 -23.06
N ALA A 21 -23.12 -32.77 -24.15
CA ALA A 21 -21.74 -32.30 -24.25
C ALA A 21 -21.64 -30.77 -24.22
N LEU A 22 -22.58 -30.07 -24.86
CA LEU A 22 -22.56 -28.62 -25.00
C LEU A 22 -22.64 -27.87 -23.64
N PRO A 23 -23.56 -28.20 -22.73
CA PRO A 23 -23.58 -27.57 -21.42
C PRO A 23 -22.34 -27.92 -20.55
N LEU A 24 -21.77 -29.12 -20.71
CA LEU A 24 -20.54 -29.51 -20.04
C LEU A 24 -19.35 -28.68 -20.50
N ILE A 25 -19.22 -28.45 -21.81
CA ILE A 25 -18.18 -27.58 -22.38
C ILE A 25 -18.34 -26.15 -21.90
N ILE A 26 -19.56 -25.63 -21.90
CA ILE A 26 -19.85 -24.28 -21.39
C ILE A 26 -19.50 -24.15 -19.90
N ALA A 27 -19.88 -25.14 -19.09
CA ALA A 27 -19.54 -25.16 -17.67
C ALA A 27 -18.02 -25.19 -17.44
N LEU A 28 -17.29 -25.99 -18.23
CA LEU A 28 -15.84 -26.06 -18.16
C LEU A 28 -15.18 -24.70 -18.54
N LEU A 29 -15.66 -24.06 -19.59
CA LEU A 29 -15.17 -22.74 -19.98
C LEU A 29 -15.42 -21.70 -18.90
N ILE A 30 -16.64 -21.65 -18.32
CA ILE A 30 -16.97 -20.75 -17.23
C ILE A 30 -16.08 -20.99 -16.02
N ALA A 31 -15.87 -22.27 -15.64
CA ALA A 31 -14.99 -22.63 -14.53
C ALA A 31 -13.54 -22.14 -14.77
N THR A 32 -13.01 -22.34 -15.97
CA THR A 32 -11.66 -21.91 -16.33
C THR A 32 -11.51 -20.37 -16.26
N PHE A 33 -12.47 -19.64 -16.81
CA PHE A 33 -12.47 -18.17 -16.74
C PHE A 33 -12.61 -17.65 -15.30
N SER A 34 -13.40 -18.32 -14.48
CA SER A 34 -13.60 -17.92 -13.07
C SER A 34 -12.33 -18.12 -12.25
N VAL A 35 -11.61 -19.21 -12.45
CA VAL A 35 -10.33 -19.47 -11.79
C VAL A 35 -9.27 -18.45 -12.21
N ASP A 36 -9.15 -18.16 -13.49
CA ASP A 36 -8.18 -17.17 -14.00
C ASP A 36 -8.42 -15.78 -13.42
N ARG A 37 -9.69 -15.39 -13.31
CA ARG A 37 -10.09 -14.10 -12.71
C ARG A 37 -9.74 -14.05 -11.22
N LEU A 38 -10.01 -15.12 -10.48
CA LEU A 38 -9.73 -15.21 -9.04
C LEU A 38 -8.21 -15.15 -8.77
N VAL A 39 -7.41 -15.88 -9.54
CA VAL A 39 -5.94 -15.88 -9.43
C VAL A 39 -5.37 -14.49 -9.69
N ARG A 40 -5.81 -13.81 -10.73
CA ARG A 40 -5.35 -12.45 -11.05
C ARG A 40 -5.71 -11.45 -9.94
N GLN A 41 -6.91 -11.55 -9.40
CA GLN A 41 -7.37 -10.66 -8.33
C GLN A 41 -6.57 -10.89 -7.04
N SER A 42 -6.29 -12.14 -6.67
CA SER A 42 -5.47 -12.50 -5.50
C SER A 42 -4.01 -12.04 -5.65
N GLN A 43 -3.42 -12.21 -6.84
CA GLN A 43 -2.04 -11.74 -7.09
C GLN A 43 -1.91 -10.22 -7.01
N SER A 44 -2.91 -9.48 -7.47
CA SER A 44 -2.92 -8.01 -7.38
C SER A 44 -2.99 -7.53 -5.93
N ALA A 45 -3.82 -8.15 -5.09
CA ALA A 45 -3.95 -7.81 -3.68
C ALA A 45 -2.66 -8.08 -2.90
N LEU A 46 -2.04 -9.26 -3.09
CA LEU A 46 -0.77 -9.59 -2.45
C LEU A 46 0.36 -8.63 -2.85
N TYR A 47 0.44 -8.27 -4.13
CA TYR A 47 1.44 -7.32 -4.60
C TYR A 47 1.27 -5.94 -3.98
N GLN A 48 0.04 -5.45 -3.87
CA GLN A 48 -0.29 -4.19 -3.20
C GLN A 48 0.11 -4.24 -1.71
N SER A 49 -0.24 -5.30 -0.99
CA SER A 49 0.10 -5.46 0.42
C SER A 49 1.62 -5.45 0.67
N VAL A 50 2.40 -6.07 -0.22
CA VAL A 50 3.87 -6.05 -0.16
C VAL A 50 4.41 -4.63 -0.37
N LEU A 51 3.89 -3.90 -1.36
CA LEU A 51 4.31 -2.52 -1.64
C LEU A 51 3.99 -1.59 -0.47
N VAL A 52 2.78 -1.69 0.10
CA VAL A 52 2.39 -0.88 1.27
C VAL A 52 3.26 -1.21 2.48
N THR A 53 3.55 -2.49 2.74
CA THR A 53 4.43 -2.91 3.85
C THR A 53 5.84 -2.37 3.68
N HIS A 54 6.43 -2.55 2.51
CA HIS A 54 7.79 -2.07 2.23
C HIS A 54 7.87 -0.54 2.30
N GLY A 55 6.90 0.17 1.70
CA GLY A 55 6.82 1.62 1.76
C GLY A 55 6.67 2.13 3.20
N SER A 56 5.80 1.52 4.00
CA SER A 56 5.61 1.89 5.40
C SER A 56 6.86 1.63 6.27
N GLN A 57 7.59 0.55 5.99
CA GLN A 57 8.86 0.27 6.67
C GLN A 57 9.92 1.31 6.31
N THR A 58 10.09 1.60 5.02
CA THR A 58 11.02 2.63 4.54
C THR A 58 10.68 3.99 5.13
N LEU A 59 9.37 4.34 5.20
CA LEU A 59 8.89 5.57 5.81
C LEU A 59 9.32 5.67 7.29
N ALA A 60 9.09 4.62 8.08
CA ALA A 60 9.45 4.59 9.50
C ALA A 60 10.97 4.67 9.74
N GLU A 61 11.77 4.01 8.91
CA GLU A 61 13.24 4.08 8.95
C GLU A 61 13.73 5.50 8.61
N THR A 62 13.16 6.11 7.57
CA THR A 62 13.49 7.48 7.14
C THR A 62 13.14 8.49 8.22
N ILE A 63 11.96 8.41 8.83
CA ILE A 63 11.54 9.26 9.95
C ILE A 63 12.51 9.14 11.13
N THR A 64 12.93 7.93 11.47
CA THR A 64 13.91 7.71 12.54
C THR A 64 15.26 8.37 12.23
N ALA A 65 15.69 8.33 10.97
CA ALA A 65 16.91 9.01 10.54
C ALA A 65 16.75 10.53 10.59
N MET A 66 15.60 11.06 10.15
CA MET A 66 15.27 12.49 10.23
C MET A 66 15.28 12.99 11.67
N GLU A 67 14.56 12.32 12.57
CA GLU A 67 14.52 12.66 13.99
C GLU A 67 15.92 12.75 14.60
N ARG A 68 16.74 11.73 14.35
CA ARG A 68 18.12 11.70 14.87
C ARG A 68 18.93 12.90 14.38
N ASN A 69 18.87 13.21 13.09
CA ASN A 69 19.63 14.30 12.51
C ASN A 69 19.09 15.66 12.95
N ALA A 70 17.76 15.82 13.05
CA ALA A 70 17.12 17.02 13.56
C ALA A 70 17.52 17.32 15.02
N ARG A 71 17.47 16.30 15.90
CA ARG A 71 17.91 16.44 17.30
C ARG A 71 19.39 16.81 17.41
N GLN A 72 20.25 16.21 16.59
CA GLN A 72 21.66 16.54 16.56
C GLN A 72 21.90 17.94 16.01
N TYR A 73 21.16 18.36 14.98
CA TYR A 73 21.25 19.71 14.43
C TYR A 73 20.81 20.76 15.44
N GLN A 74 19.70 20.53 16.12
CA GLN A 74 19.20 21.40 17.20
C GLN A 74 20.26 21.69 18.26
N VAL A 75 21.03 20.66 18.67
CA VAL A 75 22.03 20.80 19.74
C VAL A 75 23.34 21.35 19.23
N LEU A 76 23.79 20.96 18.04
CA LEU A 76 25.13 21.25 17.54
C LEU A 76 25.21 22.39 16.52
N GLY A 77 24.10 22.76 15.90
CA GLY A 77 24.01 23.80 14.87
C GLY A 77 24.84 23.50 13.61
N LYS A 78 25.29 22.25 13.42
CA LYS A 78 26.13 21.90 12.27
C LYS A 78 25.31 21.73 11.01
N LYS A 79 25.57 22.57 10.00
CA LYS A 79 24.88 22.52 8.71
C LYS A 79 24.89 21.12 8.08
N ALA A 80 25.97 20.38 8.19
CA ALA A 80 26.06 19.01 7.66
C ALA A 80 24.98 18.05 8.22
N LEU A 81 24.53 18.27 9.46
CA LEU A 81 23.43 17.48 10.06
C LEU A 81 22.08 17.88 9.48
N TYR A 82 21.88 19.16 9.21
CA TYR A 82 20.71 19.66 8.50
C TYR A 82 20.67 19.12 7.06
N ASP A 83 21.80 19.15 6.35
CA ASP A 83 21.86 18.67 4.97
C ASP A 83 21.50 17.16 4.89
N VAL A 84 21.91 16.34 5.88
CA VAL A 84 21.49 14.92 5.97
C VAL A 84 20.01 14.78 6.37
N TYR A 85 19.50 15.66 7.22
CA TYR A 85 18.08 15.70 7.53
C TYR A 85 17.25 16.00 6.25
N ASP A 86 17.65 17.03 5.50
CA ASP A 86 16.95 17.47 4.28
C ASP A 86 16.98 16.38 3.17
N GLU A 87 18.09 15.65 3.03
CA GLU A 87 18.16 14.48 2.14
C GLU A 87 17.15 13.40 2.55
N ASN A 88 17.02 13.12 3.85
CA ASN A 88 16.04 12.15 4.34
C ASN A 88 14.61 12.69 4.22
N HIS A 89 14.39 14.00 4.40
CA HIS A 89 13.09 14.63 4.14
C HIS A 89 12.66 14.42 2.68
N ALA A 90 13.55 14.63 1.72
CA ALA A 90 13.24 14.36 0.31
C ALA A 90 12.86 12.89 0.07
N LYS A 91 13.54 11.93 0.70
CA LYS A 91 13.18 10.50 0.65
C LYS A 91 11.83 10.22 1.29
N PHE A 92 11.54 10.89 2.40
CA PHE A 92 10.24 10.80 3.08
C PHE A 92 9.10 11.27 2.17
N VAL A 93 9.23 12.44 1.55
CA VAL A 93 8.22 13.00 0.63
C VAL A 93 7.98 12.06 -0.56
N ASP A 94 9.04 11.52 -1.16
CA ASP A 94 8.94 10.57 -2.27
C ASP A 94 8.23 9.27 -1.84
N THR A 95 8.62 8.69 -0.71
CA THR A 95 8.03 7.45 -0.18
C THR A 95 6.56 7.64 0.21
N ALA A 96 6.22 8.75 0.88
CA ALA A 96 4.85 9.07 1.26
C ALA A 96 3.97 9.30 0.01
N GLY A 97 4.47 10.02 -0.99
CA GLY A 97 3.77 10.22 -2.26
C GLY A 97 3.60 8.95 -3.09
N HIS A 98 4.47 7.94 -2.94
CA HIS A 98 4.27 6.62 -3.52
C HIS A 98 3.19 5.83 -2.76
N LEU A 99 3.19 5.88 -1.42
CA LEU A 99 2.16 5.23 -0.60
C LEU A 99 0.77 5.80 -0.86
N GLU A 100 0.64 7.11 -1.01
CA GLU A 100 -0.64 7.78 -1.30
C GLU A 100 -1.31 7.27 -2.58
N LYS A 101 -0.51 6.87 -3.59
CA LYS A 101 -1.00 6.32 -4.87
C LYS A 101 -1.46 4.87 -4.77
N LEU A 102 -1.15 4.18 -3.67
CA LEU A 102 -1.60 2.81 -3.42
C LEU A 102 -3.03 2.80 -2.88
N GLN A 103 -3.67 1.64 -2.93
CA GLN A 103 -5.00 1.43 -2.35
C GLN A 103 -4.86 1.25 -0.83
N LEU A 104 -4.76 2.38 -0.12
CA LEU A 104 -4.75 2.41 1.34
C LEU A 104 -6.18 2.36 1.90
N GLU A 105 -6.35 1.73 3.07
CA GLU A 105 -7.57 1.88 3.85
C GLU A 105 -7.74 3.32 4.35
N GLU A 106 -8.96 3.73 4.62
CA GLU A 106 -9.29 5.09 5.05
C GLU A 106 -8.49 5.52 6.30
N GLN A 107 -8.32 4.62 7.25
CA GLN A 107 -7.53 4.89 8.46
C GLN A 107 -6.05 5.09 8.15
N GLN A 108 -5.49 4.29 7.25
CA GLN A 108 -4.09 4.43 6.83
C GLN A 108 -3.86 5.74 6.08
N ARG A 109 -4.80 6.10 5.20
CA ARG A 109 -4.76 7.36 4.47
C ARG A 109 -4.80 8.55 5.41
N SER A 110 -5.75 8.58 6.34
CA SER A 110 -5.88 9.66 7.33
C SER A 110 -4.62 9.82 8.18
N ARG A 111 -4.01 8.71 8.60
CA ARG A 111 -2.74 8.76 9.37
C ARG A 111 -1.55 9.23 8.52
N LEU A 112 -1.52 8.87 7.24
CA LEU A 112 -0.48 9.33 6.33
C LEU A 112 -0.59 10.84 6.09
N GLU A 113 -1.80 11.37 5.95
CA GLU A 113 -2.07 12.79 5.82
C GLU A 113 -1.68 13.56 7.09
N GLU A 114 -2.06 13.06 8.27
CA GLU A 114 -1.69 13.65 9.57
C GLU A 114 -0.16 13.66 9.76
N LEU A 115 0.49 12.56 9.44
CA LEU A 115 1.93 12.42 9.50
C LEU A 115 2.63 13.42 8.58
N PHE A 116 2.14 13.58 7.37
CA PHE A 116 2.67 14.52 6.39
C PHE A 116 2.50 15.97 6.86
N PHE A 117 1.36 16.28 7.49
CA PHE A 117 1.09 17.60 8.03
C PHE A 117 2.05 17.95 9.17
N ILE A 118 2.23 17.08 10.16
CA ILE A 118 3.13 17.33 11.30
C ILE A 118 4.58 17.42 10.82
N GLU A 119 4.99 16.55 9.89
CA GLU A 119 6.36 16.59 9.37
C GLU A 119 6.67 17.87 8.61
N ASN A 120 5.73 18.39 7.84
CA ASN A 120 5.89 19.66 7.14
C ASN A 120 6.02 20.86 8.10
N GLU A 121 5.34 20.83 9.24
CA GLU A 121 5.52 21.82 10.31
C GLU A 121 6.94 21.72 10.90
N ILE A 122 7.44 20.50 11.15
CA ILE A 122 8.82 20.29 11.63
C ILE A 122 9.83 20.81 10.62
N HIS A 123 9.68 20.47 9.36
CA HIS A 123 10.58 20.91 8.30
C HIS A 123 10.63 22.46 8.19
N SER A 124 9.47 23.09 8.26
CA SER A 124 9.36 24.56 8.26
C SER A 124 10.07 25.20 9.45
N ALA A 125 9.93 24.61 10.64
CA ALA A 125 10.58 25.10 11.85
C ALA A 125 12.12 24.87 11.86
N LEU A 126 12.59 23.84 11.19
CA LEU A 126 14.04 23.57 11.04
C LEU A 126 14.69 24.47 9.97
N THR A 127 13.92 24.97 9.02
CA THR A 127 14.41 25.78 7.91
C THR A 127 14.44 27.29 8.24
N GLY A 128 13.52 27.76 9.07
CA GLY A 128 13.31 29.20 9.32
C GLY A 128 14.04 29.75 10.56
N PRO A 129 13.67 29.32 11.78
CA PRO A 129 14.24 29.83 13.02
C PRO A 129 15.69 29.37 13.29
N PRO A 130 16.41 29.99 14.23
CA PRO A 130 17.68 29.47 14.71
C PRO A 130 17.52 28.06 15.29
N HIS A 131 18.55 27.21 15.08
CA HIS A 131 18.53 25.80 15.50
C HIS A 131 18.31 25.60 17.01
N ASP A 132 18.69 26.54 17.84
CA ASP A 132 18.58 26.53 19.30
C ASP A 132 17.33 27.28 19.83
N SER A 133 16.42 27.67 18.92
CA SER A 133 15.20 28.37 19.31
C SER A 133 14.20 27.43 20.03
N PRO A 134 13.34 27.97 20.92
CA PRO A 134 12.25 27.19 21.52
C PRO A 134 11.29 26.59 20.48
N GLU A 135 11.10 27.28 19.35
CA GLU A 135 10.25 26.81 18.25
C GLU A 135 10.84 25.58 17.58
N THR A 136 12.15 25.59 17.29
CA THR A 136 12.86 24.42 16.75
C THR A 136 12.85 23.26 17.75
N ALA A 137 13.00 23.55 19.06
CA ALA A 137 12.93 22.52 20.08
C ALA A 137 11.56 21.86 20.14
N ALA A 138 10.47 22.63 20.15
CA ALA A 138 9.11 22.11 20.13
C ALA A 138 8.81 21.28 18.87
N ALA A 139 9.25 21.75 17.71
CA ALA A 139 9.10 21.02 16.46
C ALA A 139 9.83 19.69 16.46
N VAL A 140 11.07 19.64 16.95
CA VAL A 140 11.86 18.41 17.07
C VAL A 140 11.20 17.42 18.05
N ASP A 141 10.55 17.88 19.10
CA ASP A 141 9.81 17.01 20.02
C ASP A 141 8.57 16.36 19.37
N SER A 142 7.96 17.03 18.39
CA SER A 142 6.84 16.49 17.60
C SER A 142 7.21 15.25 16.76
N PHE A 143 8.49 14.96 16.55
CA PHE A 143 8.93 13.69 15.94
C PHE A 143 8.45 12.46 16.71
N THR A 144 8.17 12.59 18.00
CA THR A 144 7.57 11.52 18.80
C THR A 144 6.20 11.11 18.24
N ASP A 145 5.38 12.07 17.84
CA ASP A 145 4.07 11.81 17.24
C ASP A 145 4.18 11.27 15.83
N VAL A 146 5.08 11.83 15.02
CA VAL A 146 5.39 11.35 13.66
C VAL A 146 5.85 9.88 13.70
N SER A 147 6.79 9.55 14.59
CA SER A 147 7.29 8.19 14.79
C SER A 147 6.20 7.22 15.28
N ARG A 148 5.27 7.69 16.09
CA ARG A 148 4.11 6.90 16.56
C ARG A 148 3.16 6.61 15.40
N LEU A 149 2.79 7.61 14.61
CA LEU A 149 1.91 7.46 13.45
C LEU A 149 2.51 6.50 12.41
N ALA A 150 3.79 6.65 12.09
CA ALA A 150 4.48 5.75 11.17
C ALA A 150 4.44 4.28 11.61
N ARG A 151 4.67 4.02 12.91
CA ARG A 151 4.56 2.67 13.48
C ARG A 151 3.13 2.13 13.44
N GLN A 152 2.13 2.97 13.66
CA GLN A 152 0.72 2.55 13.57
C GLN A 152 0.36 2.14 12.15
N ILE A 153 0.79 2.89 11.13
CA ILE A 153 0.59 2.51 9.73
C ILE A 153 1.21 1.14 9.44
N LEU A 154 2.40 0.88 9.98
CA LEU A 154 3.10 -0.41 9.79
C LEU A 154 2.39 -1.58 10.49
N VAL A 155 1.85 -1.37 11.69
CA VAL A 155 1.13 -2.41 12.47
C VAL A 155 -0.19 -2.74 11.79
N ASP A 156 -0.98 -1.74 11.40
CA ASP A 156 -2.25 -1.96 10.71
C ASP A 156 -2.08 -2.79 9.43
N ASN A 157 -0.99 -2.56 8.71
CA ASN A 157 -0.67 -3.33 7.51
C ASN A 157 -0.41 -4.81 7.81
N ARG A 158 0.28 -5.12 8.91
CA ARG A 158 0.51 -6.51 9.34
C ARG A 158 -0.77 -7.23 9.71
N ASP A 159 -1.66 -6.52 10.40
CA ASP A 159 -2.95 -7.08 10.83
C ASP A 159 -3.88 -7.36 9.65
N LEU A 160 -3.83 -6.53 8.61
CA LEU A 160 -4.55 -6.75 7.34
C LEU A 160 -4.06 -8.02 6.64
N ILE A 161 -2.75 -8.16 6.46
CA ILE A 161 -2.14 -9.32 5.82
C ILE A 161 -2.51 -10.61 6.58
N ASN A 162 -2.45 -10.59 7.91
CA ASN A 162 -2.79 -11.76 8.73
C ASN A 162 -4.27 -12.16 8.56
N ARG A 163 -5.20 -11.18 8.53
CA ARG A 163 -6.63 -11.46 8.30
C ARG A 163 -6.91 -12.02 6.90
N GLU A 164 -6.21 -11.54 5.88
CA GLU A 164 -6.36 -12.08 4.52
C GLU A 164 -5.82 -13.51 4.40
N VAL A 165 -4.72 -13.81 5.09
CA VAL A 165 -4.12 -15.17 5.12
C VAL A 165 -4.99 -16.15 5.90
N GLU A 166 -5.65 -15.74 6.98
CA GLU A 166 -6.55 -16.59 7.79
C GLU A 166 -7.91 -16.85 7.09
N ALA A 167 -8.28 -16.03 6.09
CA ALA A 167 -9.53 -16.16 5.35
C ALA A 167 -9.44 -17.11 4.13
N ILE A 168 -8.26 -17.68 3.82
CA ILE A 168 -7.99 -18.61 2.71
C ILE A 168 -7.97 -20.05 3.23
#